data_f2cc40da277afc7b6e3c80d40f5146cd
#
_entry.id   f2cc40da277afc7b6e3c80d40f5146cd
#
_cell.length_a   1.000
_cell.length_b   1.000
_cell.length_c   1.000
_cell.angle_alpha   90.00
_cell.angle_beta   90.00
_cell.angle_gamma   90.00
#
_symmetry.space_group_name_H-M   'P 1'
#
loop_
_entity.id
_entity.type
_entity.pdbx_description
1 polymer ?
#
loop_
_entity_poly.entity_id
_entity_poly.type
_entity_poly.pdbx_seq_one_letter_code
_entity_poly.pdbx_strand_id
1 'polypeptide(L)'
;INFNGNTLTLQSKQLNKIVGSETFNGSLLLLPKNCRLTELTLEGISNIEGDFQCKDYFYVKEFVMPFIRVAGNMTIALNSGSVDTGAEIEFPKLQEIGGTLTLENNTNANNITFPSLKKILGSCSVTTDFLKNDIEFTSLESIGTDGANTQIEFKIDVTNILCPKLKTINGLFNIVTSTVVWGMTAD
;
A
#
# COMPACT_ATOMS: atom_id res chain seq x y z
N ILE A 1 -14.83 20.72 -7.25
CA ILE A 1 -13.63 21.24 -7.94
C ILE A 1 -13.20 20.16 -8.92
N ASN A 2 -13.26 20.45 -10.23
CA ASN A 2 -12.70 19.52 -11.21
C ASN A 2 -11.19 19.73 -11.25
N PHE A 3 -10.43 18.72 -10.84
CA PHE A 3 -8.99 18.73 -10.92
C PHE A 3 -8.56 18.09 -12.25
N ASN A 4 -7.99 18.89 -13.13
CA ASN A 4 -7.47 18.45 -14.43
C ASN A 4 -5.93 18.49 -14.48
N GLY A 5 -5.28 18.46 -13.34
CA GLY A 5 -3.83 18.46 -13.23
C GLY A 5 -3.23 17.06 -13.19
N ASN A 6 -1.94 16.96 -13.47
CA ASN A 6 -1.24 15.67 -13.41
C ASN A 6 -0.98 15.19 -11.97
N THR A 7 -0.95 16.11 -11.01
CA THR A 7 -0.65 15.77 -9.61
C THR A 7 -1.35 16.72 -8.65
N LEU A 8 -2.10 16.16 -7.69
CA LEU A 8 -2.65 16.87 -6.56
C LEU A 8 -1.87 16.51 -5.29
N THR A 9 -1.20 17.49 -4.70
CA THR A 9 -0.50 17.31 -3.43
C THR A 9 -1.25 18.02 -2.31
N LEU A 10 -1.61 17.27 -1.27
CA LEU A 10 -2.31 17.78 -0.10
C LEU A 10 -1.40 17.67 1.13
N GLN A 11 -1.17 18.81 1.80
CA GLN A 11 -0.27 18.92 2.95
C GLN A 11 -0.97 19.41 4.23
N SER A 12 -2.28 19.39 4.23
CA SER A 12 -3.06 19.83 5.39
C SER A 12 -3.00 18.83 6.53
N LYS A 13 -2.70 19.31 7.73
CA LYS A 13 -2.70 18.52 8.98
C LYS A 13 -4.10 18.28 9.55
N GLN A 14 -5.12 18.90 8.96
CA GLN A 14 -6.51 18.83 9.41
C GLN A 14 -7.43 18.19 8.38
N LEU A 15 -6.89 17.77 7.24
CA LEU A 15 -7.66 17.14 6.17
C LEU A 15 -7.95 15.68 6.54
N ASN A 16 -9.15 15.41 6.99
CA ASN A 16 -9.60 14.08 7.36
C ASN A 16 -10.55 13.44 6.34
N LYS A 17 -11.02 14.23 5.34
CA LYS A 17 -11.95 13.73 4.32
C LYS A 17 -11.68 14.35 2.96
N ILE A 18 -11.65 13.48 1.94
CA ILE A 18 -11.60 13.87 0.53
C ILE A 18 -12.80 13.21 -0.16
N VAL A 19 -13.56 14.01 -0.92
CA VAL A 19 -14.66 13.53 -1.74
C VAL A 19 -14.33 13.83 -3.19
N GLY A 20 -14.36 12.83 -4.04
CA GLY A 20 -14.02 12.93 -5.45
C GLY A 20 -14.97 12.19 -6.37
N SER A 21 -14.68 12.21 -7.65
CA SER A 21 -15.34 11.39 -8.67
C SER A 21 -14.70 9.99 -8.71
N GLU A 22 -15.39 9.05 -9.32
CA GLU A 22 -14.98 7.65 -9.44
C GLU A 22 -13.53 7.47 -9.93
N THR A 23 -13.12 8.30 -10.89
CA THR A 23 -11.75 8.30 -11.42
C THR A 23 -11.05 9.62 -11.12
N PHE A 24 -9.90 9.55 -10.50
CA PHE A 24 -8.98 10.65 -10.31
C PHE A 24 -7.92 10.62 -11.42
N ASN A 25 -8.00 11.58 -12.35
CA ASN A 25 -7.10 11.68 -13.50
C ASN A 25 -5.79 12.35 -13.09
N GLY A 26 -4.84 11.58 -12.58
CA GLY A 26 -3.52 12.04 -12.16
C GLY A 26 -3.04 11.37 -10.90
N SER A 27 -2.01 11.94 -10.27
CA SER A 27 -1.43 11.44 -9.03
C SER A 27 -2.04 12.13 -7.81
N LEU A 28 -2.37 11.38 -6.78
CA LEU A 28 -2.87 11.88 -5.50
C LEU A 28 -1.82 11.67 -4.40
N LEU A 29 -1.26 12.76 -3.91
CA LEU A 29 -0.21 12.75 -2.89
C LEU A 29 -0.71 13.36 -1.58
N LEU A 30 -0.84 12.56 -0.56
CA LEU A 30 -1.25 12.95 0.79
C LEU A 30 0.01 13.01 1.67
N LEU A 31 0.58 14.20 1.81
CA LEU A 31 1.90 14.42 2.42
C LEU A 31 1.86 15.48 3.53
N PRO A 32 1.00 15.37 4.56
CA PRO A 32 1.02 16.29 5.67
C PRO A 32 2.25 16.02 6.55
N LYS A 33 2.94 17.08 6.96
CA LYS A 33 4.04 16.94 7.93
C LYS A 33 3.49 16.87 9.36
N ASN A 34 3.82 15.80 10.08
CA ASN A 34 3.42 15.61 11.48
C ASN A 34 1.89 15.71 11.68
N CYS A 35 1.14 14.97 10.90
CA CYS A 35 -0.30 14.91 11.01
C CYS A 35 -0.72 14.11 12.24
N ARG A 36 -1.63 14.67 13.03
CA ARG A 36 -2.17 14.03 14.25
C ARG A 36 -3.60 13.54 14.09
N LEU A 37 -4.09 13.45 12.88
CA LEU A 37 -5.43 12.92 12.62
C LEU A 37 -5.47 11.42 12.93
N THR A 38 -6.56 10.99 13.53
CA THR A 38 -6.83 9.58 13.83
C THR A 38 -7.57 8.88 12.72
N GLU A 39 -8.18 9.66 11.82
CA GLU A 39 -9.00 9.15 10.71
C GLU A 39 -8.69 9.89 9.42
N LEU A 40 -8.67 9.17 8.31
CA LEU A 40 -8.60 9.71 6.96
C LEU A 40 -9.56 8.93 6.06
N THR A 41 -10.51 9.65 5.47
CA THR A 41 -11.51 9.03 4.60
C THR A 41 -11.43 9.59 3.17
N LEU A 42 -11.42 8.70 2.18
CA LEU A 42 -11.60 9.03 0.77
C LEU A 42 -12.94 8.47 0.31
N GLU A 43 -13.81 9.33 -0.23
CA GLU A 43 -15.12 8.92 -0.71
C GLU A 43 -15.26 9.15 -2.22
N GLY A 44 -15.89 8.22 -2.91
CA GLY A 44 -16.20 8.32 -4.34
C GLY A 44 -15.03 8.06 -5.27
N ILE A 45 -13.77 8.02 -4.78
CA ILE A 45 -12.60 7.75 -5.61
C ILE A 45 -12.33 6.24 -5.61
N SER A 46 -12.49 5.62 -6.77
CA SER A 46 -12.23 4.19 -6.95
C SER A 46 -10.97 3.90 -7.76
N ASN A 47 -10.62 4.81 -8.69
CA ASN A 47 -9.47 4.65 -9.56
C ASN A 47 -8.56 5.88 -9.49
N ILE A 48 -7.27 5.64 -9.44
CA ILE A 48 -6.23 6.67 -9.55
C ILE A 48 -5.40 6.36 -10.79
N GLU A 49 -5.41 7.25 -11.79
CA GLU A 49 -4.70 7.03 -13.06
C GLU A 49 -3.20 7.38 -13.00
N GLY A 50 -2.74 7.96 -11.92
CA GLY A 50 -1.33 8.21 -11.62
C GLY A 50 -0.86 7.48 -10.38
N ASP A 51 0.07 8.10 -9.65
CA ASP A 51 0.59 7.58 -8.40
C ASP A 51 -0.33 7.89 -7.21
N PHE A 52 -0.33 7.01 -6.24
CA PHE A 52 -0.89 7.28 -4.92
C PHE A 52 0.20 7.24 -3.86
N GLN A 53 0.31 8.31 -3.06
CA GLN A 53 1.21 8.34 -1.91
C GLN A 53 0.47 8.85 -0.67
N CYS A 54 0.65 8.15 0.44
CA CYS A 54 0.18 8.58 1.74
C CYS A 54 1.31 8.43 2.76
N LYS A 55 1.76 9.56 3.31
CA LYS A 55 2.92 9.61 4.22
C LYS A 55 2.66 10.50 5.43
N ASP A 56 3.38 10.24 6.52
CA ASP A 56 3.42 11.08 7.73
C ASP A 56 2.09 11.27 8.49
N TYR A 57 1.23 10.27 8.50
CA TYR A 57 0.03 10.20 9.32
C TYR A 57 0.27 9.41 10.61
N PHE A 58 0.89 10.02 11.60
CA PHE A 58 1.43 9.36 12.80
C PHE A 58 0.39 8.76 13.76
N TYR A 59 -0.87 9.18 13.69
CA TYR A 59 -1.90 8.82 14.68
C TYR A 59 -3.11 8.13 14.07
N VAL A 60 -3.07 7.78 12.79
CA VAL A 60 -4.16 7.08 12.14
C VAL A 60 -4.30 5.69 12.76
N LYS A 61 -5.52 5.37 13.23
CA LYS A 61 -5.88 4.06 13.78
C LYS A 61 -6.51 3.15 12.74
N GLU A 62 -7.26 3.74 11.84
CA GLU A 62 -7.94 3.04 10.77
C GLU A 62 -7.64 3.74 9.44
N PHE A 63 -7.05 3.00 8.52
CA PHE A 63 -6.68 3.48 7.20
C PHE A 63 -7.26 2.55 6.15
N VAL A 64 -8.52 2.80 5.80
CA VAL A 64 -9.27 2.00 4.82
C VAL A 64 -9.48 2.81 3.55
N MET A 65 -8.89 2.34 2.45
CA MET A 65 -8.93 3.04 1.16
C MET A 65 -9.84 2.32 0.17
N PRO A 66 -10.76 3.05 -0.51
CA PRO A 66 -11.79 2.44 -1.34
C PRO A 66 -11.32 2.06 -2.75
N PHE A 67 -10.04 2.23 -3.08
CA PHE A 67 -9.52 2.06 -4.44
C PHE A 67 -9.75 0.65 -4.98
N ILE A 68 -10.07 0.59 -6.27
CA ILE A 68 -10.12 -0.64 -7.07
C ILE A 68 -8.82 -0.78 -7.86
N ARG A 69 -8.26 0.37 -8.31
CA ARG A 69 -7.04 0.41 -9.11
C ARG A 69 -6.20 1.66 -8.83
N VAL A 70 -4.88 1.49 -8.79
CA VAL A 70 -3.88 2.55 -8.88
C VAL A 70 -3.03 2.26 -10.11
N ALA A 71 -3.10 3.12 -11.14
CA ALA A 71 -2.41 2.87 -12.41
C ALA A 71 -0.90 3.08 -12.34
N GLY A 72 -0.44 3.97 -11.49
CA GLY A 72 0.96 4.26 -11.22
C GLY A 72 1.52 3.51 -10.01
N ASN A 73 2.47 4.16 -9.33
CA ASN A 73 3.06 3.64 -8.10
C ASN A 73 2.18 3.90 -6.88
N MET A 74 2.28 3.03 -5.91
CA MET A 74 1.57 3.16 -4.65
C MET A 74 2.57 3.14 -3.48
N THR A 75 2.58 4.19 -2.67
CA THR A 75 3.44 4.29 -1.49
C THR A 75 2.63 4.58 -0.24
N ILE A 76 2.80 3.73 0.77
CA ILE A 76 2.20 3.90 2.10
C ILE A 76 3.33 3.95 3.12
N ALA A 77 3.44 5.08 3.80
CA ALA A 77 4.47 5.34 4.82
C ALA A 77 3.86 6.16 5.96
N LEU A 78 3.03 5.53 6.78
CA LEU A 78 2.26 6.26 7.79
C LEU A 78 3.11 6.77 8.95
N ASN A 79 4.36 6.29 9.09
CA ASN A 79 5.34 6.75 10.07
C ASN A 79 4.76 6.78 11.50
N SER A 80 4.13 5.74 11.94
CA SER A 80 3.52 5.66 13.28
C SER A 80 4.56 5.69 14.42
N GLY A 81 5.56 6.48 14.28
CA GLY A 81 6.83 6.57 15.00
C GLY A 81 6.68 6.54 16.50
N SER A 82 6.62 6.85 17.49
CA SER A 82 6.70 6.64 18.94
C SER A 82 5.38 6.28 19.62
N VAL A 83 4.28 6.26 18.91
CA VAL A 83 2.94 5.97 19.47
C VAL A 83 2.44 4.65 18.90
N ASP A 84 2.25 3.71 19.79
CA ASP A 84 1.59 2.44 19.49
C ASP A 84 0.11 2.70 19.18
N THR A 85 -0.20 3.01 17.92
CA THR A 85 -1.58 3.28 17.49
C THR A 85 -2.35 1.99 17.21
N GLY A 86 -1.66 0.89 16.93
CA GLY A 86 -2.28 -0.33 16.47
C GLY A 86 -3.08 -0.12 15.17
N ALA A 87 -2.52 0.64 14.22
CA ALA A 87 -3.23 0.99 12.99
C ALA A 87 -3.62 -0.24 12.17
N GLU A 88 -4.87 -0.27 11.70
CA GLU A 88 -5.34 -1.20 10.68
C GLU A 88 -5.24 -0.51 9.32
N ILE A 89 -4.45 -1.10 8.41
CA ILE A 89 -4.22 -0.58 7.05
C ILE A 89 -4.87 -1.55 6.06
N GLU A 90 -5.96 -1.12 5.44
CA GLU A 90 -6.76 -1.99 4.58
C GLU A 90 -7.03 -1.39 3.20
N PHE A 91 -6.87 -2.23 2.18
CA PHE A 91 -7.25 -1.94 0.80
C PHE A 91 -8.23 -3.01 0.29
N PRO A 92 -9.48 -3.01 0.80
CA PRO A 92 -10.40 -4.13 0.64
C PRO A 92 -10.82 -4.41 -0.81
N LYS A 93 -10.80 -3.39 -1.67
CA LYS A 93 -11.26 -3.48 -3.06
C LYS A 93 -10.14 -3.41 -4.08
N LEU A 94 -8.91 -3.10 -3.68
CA LEU A 94 -7.78 -2.90 -4.60
C LEU A 94 -7.45 -4.21 -5.33
N GLN A 95 -7.52 -4.18 -6.66
CA GLN A 95 -7.29 -5.35 -7.52
C GLN A 95 -5.96 -5.28 -8.28
N GLU A 96 -5.50 -4.07 -8.60
CA GLU A 96 -4.30 -3.88 -9.42
C GLU A 96 -3.53 -2.63 -9.01
N ILE A 97 -2.20 -2.77 -9.00
CA ILE A 97 -1.23 -1.67 -8.95
C ILE A 97 -0.41 -1.74 -10.24
N GLY A 98 -0.50 -0.69 -11.07
CA GLY A 98 0.17 -0.64 -12.38
C GLY A 98 1.68 -0.39 -12.30
N GLY A 99 2.15 0.17 -11.21
CA GLY A 99 3.56 0.42 -10.94
C GLY A 99 4.08 -0.37 -9.73
N THR A 100 4.95 0.27 -8.96
CA THR A 100 5.58 -0.29 -7.77
C THR A 100 4.69 -0.12 -6.53
N LEU A 101 4.58 -1.15 -5.72
CA LEU A 101 4.08 -1.07 -4.35
C LEU A 101 5.26 -0.85 -3.39
N THR A 102 5.18 0.20 -2.59
CA THR A 102 6.13 0.48 -1.50
C THR A 102 5.38 0.62 -0.18
N LEU A 103 5.68 -0.26 0.75
CA LEU A 103 5.25 -0.17 2.14
C LEU A 103 6.48 0.10 2.99
N GLU A 104 6.60 1.29 3.57
CA GLU A 104 7.76 1.69 4.35
C GLU A 104 7.36 2.41 5.63
N ASN A 105 8.13 2.25 6.70
CA ASN A 105 7.92 2.97 7.97
C ASN A 105 6.49 2.87 8.53
N ASN A 106 5.80 1.75 8.32
CA ASN A 106 4.47 1.51 8.90
C ASN A 106 4.61 0.86 10.29
N THR A 107 5.52 1.38 11.07
CA THR A 107 5.88 0.90 12.41
C THR A 107 4.65 0.90 13.33
N ASN A 108 4.47 -0.19 14.09
CA ASN A 108 3.33 -0.38 15.00
C ASN A 108 1.93 -0.47 14.35
N ALA A 109 1.83 -0.64 13.03
CA ALA A 109 0.57 -1.08 12.45
C ALA A 109 0.23 -2.50 12.98
N ASN A 110 -1.04 -2.77 13.23
CA ASN A 110 -1.48 -4.11 13.58
C ASN A 110 -1.45 -5.01 12.35
N ASN A 111 -2.16 -4.61 11.31
CA ASN A 111 -2.30 -5.39 10.08
C ASN A 111 -2.13 -4.49 8.86
N ILE A 112 -1.61 -5.09 7.77
CA ILE A 112 -1.66 -4.49 6.43
C ILE A 112 -2.27 -5.54 5.50
N THR A 113 -3.47 -5.25 4.97
CA THR A 113 -4.24 -6.24 4.22
C THR A 113 -4.64 -5.76 2.83
N PHE A 114 -4.47 -6.66 1.85
CA PHE A 114 -4.84 -6.47 0.46
C PHE A 114 -5.66 -7.68 -0.03
N PRO A 115 -6.89 -7.86 0.47
CA PRO A 115 -7.64 -9.09 0.23
C PRO A 115 -8.06 -9.31 -1.22
N SER A 116 -8.17 -8.25 -2.02
CA SER A 116 -8.61 -8.33 -3.41
C SER A 116 -7.48 -8.12 -4.43
N LEU A 117 -6.28 -7.75 -4.00
CA LEU A 117 -5.16 -7.43 -4.89
C LEU A 117 -4.68 -8.68 -5.62
N LYS A 118 -4.74 -8.64 -6.95
CA LYS A 118 -4.38 -9.75 -7.83
C LYS A 118 -3.02 -9.55 -8.49
N LYS A 119 -2.68 -8.28 -8.80
CA LYS A 119 -1.49 -7.97 -9.61
C LYS A 119 -0.78 -6.72 -9.12
N ILE A 120 0.55 -6.80 -9.08
CA ILE A 120 1.46 -5.66 -9.00
C ILE A 120 2.31 -5.73 -10.26
N LEU A 121 2.18 -4.77 -11.19
CA LEU A 121 2.88 -4.85 -12.47
C LEU A 121 4.34 -4.40 -12.40
N GLY A 122 4.69 -3.58 -11.41
CA GLY A 122 6.06 -3.17 -11.11
C GLY A 122 6.68 -3.95 -9.97
N SER A 123 7.61 -3.31 -9.27
CA SER A 123 8.29 -3.86 -8.11
C SER A 123 7.39 -3.91 -6.86
N CYS A 124 7.77 -4.73 -5.90
CA CYS A 124 7.14 -4.76 -4.59
C CYS A 124 8.24 -4.63 -3.52
N SER A 125 8.21 -3.52 -2.79
CA SER A 125 9.14 -3.26 -1.69
C SER A 125 8.37 -3.11 -0.39
N VAL A 126 8.68 -3.95 0.57
CA VAL A 126 8.11 -3.88 1.91
C VAL A 126 9.26 -3.77 2.91
N THR A 127 9.37 -2.58 3.50
CA THR A 127 10.43 -2.23 4.45
C THR A 127 9.76 -1.61 5.66
N THR A 128 9.34 -2.43 6.60
CA THR A 128 8.65 -1.94 7.80
C THR A 128 9.21 -2.64 9.03
N ASP A 129 9.63 -1.84 10.00
CA ASP A 129 10.12 -2.33 11.27
C ASP A 129 8.95 -2.46 12.25
N PHE A 130 8.98 -3.48 13.11
CA PHE A 130 8.04 -3.65 14.23
C PHE A 130 6.54 -3.67 13.87
N LEU A 131 6.17 -4.30 12.76
CA LEU A 131 4.78 -4.64 12.51
C LEU A 131 4.35 -5.70 13.56
N LYS A 132 3.15 -5.56 14.11
CA LYS A 132 2.67 -6.46 15.18
C LYS A 132 2.18 -7.79 14.65
N ASN A 133 1.56 -7.77 13.48
CA ASN A 133 0.96 -8.94 12.85
C ASN A 133 1.43 -9.11 11.39
N ASP A 134 0.71 -9.90 10.65
CA ASP A 134 1.07 -10.30 9.30
C ASP A 134 0.76 -9.22 8.25
N ILE A 135 1.44 -9.31 7.10
CA ILE A 135 1.04 -8.64 5.88
C ILE A 135 0.34 -9.65 4.99
N GLU A 136 -0.90 -9.34 4.59
CA GLU A 136 -1.74 -10.29 3.90
C GLU A 136 -2.08 -9.85 2.47
N PHE A 137 -1.65 -10.68 1.51
CA PHE A 137 -1.99 -10.57 0.09
C PHE A 137 -2.79 -11.81 -0.34
N THR A 138 -4.00 -11.97 0.20
CA THR A 138 -4.75 -13.24 0.09
C THR A 138 -5.20 -13.59 -1.32
N SER A 139 -5.19 -12.65 -2.26
CA SER A 139 -5.58 -12.86 -3.66
C SER A 139 -4.47 -12.59 -4.68
N LEU A 140 -3.26 -12.25 -4.25
CA LEU A 140 -2.16 -11.87 -5.15
C LEU A 140 -1.69 -13.07 -5.97
N GLU A 141 -1.75 -12.93 -7.29
CA GLU A 141 -1.40 -13.98 -8.25
C GLU A 141 -0.06 -13.72 -8.94
N SER A 142 0.28 -12.43 -9.16
CA SER A 142 1.52 -12.09 -9.86
C SER A 142 2.15 -10.78 -9.39
N ILE A 143 3.49 -10.74 -9.42
CA ILE A 143 4.31 -9.53 -9.22
C ILE A 143 5.30 -9.41 -10.38
N GLY A 144 5.40 -8.20 -10.94
CA GLY A 144 6.22 -7.90 -12.09
C GLY A 144 5.57 -8.26 -13.42
N THR A 145 6.15 -7.76 -14.50
CA THR A 145 5.80 -8.09 -15.88
C THR A 145 6.98 -8.73 -16.58
N ASP A 146 6.72 -9.56 -17.59
CA ASP A 146 7.76 -10.20 -18.38
C ASP A 146 8.73 -9.19 -18.97
N GLY A 147 10.04 -9.44 -18.82
CA GLY A 147 11.11 -8.58 -19.34
C GLY A 147 11.39 -7.30 -18.53
N ALA A 148 10.69 -7.05 -17.47
CA ALA A 148 10.96 -5.91 -16.59
C ALA A 148 12.05 -6.24 -15.56
N ASN A 149 12.89 -5.24 -15.23
CA ASN A 149 13.83 -5.32 -14.10
C ASN A 149 13.06 -5.08 -12.78
N THR A 150 12.16 -6.00 -12.47
CA THR A 150 11.35 -5.95 -11.26
C THR A 150 12.17 -6.40 -10.07
N GLN A 151 12.12 -5.64 -8.99
CA GLN A 151 12.72 -6.01 -7.72
C GLN A 151 11.62 -6.28 -6.69
N ILE A 152 11.72 -7.40 -6.02
CA ILE A 152 10.83 -7.75 -4.93
C ILE A 152 11.69 -7.86 -3.70
N GLU A 153 11.49 -6.95 -2.77
CA GLU A 153 12.27 -6.85 -1.56
C GLU A 153 11.36 -6.84 -0.34
N PHE A 154 11.55 -7.82 0.52
CA PHE A 154 10.91 -7.87 1.83
C PHE A 154 12.00 -7.77 2.90
N LYS A 155 12.11 -6.58 3.52
CA LYS A 155 12.97 -6.32 4.69
C LYS A 155 12.08 -6.02 5.87
N ILE A 156 11.73 -7.03 6.64
CA ILE A 156 10.67 -6.90 7.61
C ILE A 156 11.01 -7.68 8.89
N ASP A 157 10.84 -7.01 10.03
CA ASP A 157 10.70 -7.64 11.33
C ASP A 157 9.20 -7.94 11.58
N VAL A 158 8.60 -8.73 10.71
CA VAL A 158 7.21 -9.18 10.84
C VAL A 158 7.14 -10.66 11.12
N THR A 159 5.98 -11.08 11.63
CA THR A 159 5.75 -12.47 11.90
C THR A 159 5.64 -13.26 10.59
N ASN A 160 4.83 -12.78 9.61
CA ASN A 160 4.66 -13.46 8.33
C ASN A 160 4.26 -12.50 7.19
N ILE A 161 4.58 -12.93 5.96
CA ILE A 161 3.98 -12.39 4.73
C ILE A 161 3.17 -13.52 4.10
N LEU A 162 1.87 -13.30 3.91
CA LEU A 162 0.95 -14.30 3.42
C LEU A 162 0.56 -14.00 1.97
N CYS A 163 1.01 -14.83 1.04
CA CYS A 163 0.70 -14.75 -0.39
C CYS A 163 0.22 -16.11 -0.91
N PRO A 164 -0.89 -16.67 -0.42
CA PRO A 164 -1.28 -18.06 -0.67
C PRO A 164 -1.63 -18.39 -2.13
N LYS A 165 -1.91 -17.37 -2.96
CA LYS A 165 -2.26 -17.54 -4.38
C LYS A 165 -1.19 -17.07 -5.36
N LEU A 166 -0.02 -16.69 -4.87
CA LEU A 166 1.05 -16.17 -5.72
C LEU A 166 1.63 -17.29 -6.60
N LYS A 167 1.53 -17.11 -7.92
CA LYS A 167 1.95 -18.08 -8.93
C LYS A 167 3.16 -17.61 -9.72
N THR A 168 3.28 -16.29 -9.92
CA THR A 168 4.29 -15.74 -10.83
C THR A 168 5.02 -14.58 -10.18
N ILE A 169 6.34 -14.65 -10.23
CA ILE A 169 7.24 -13.56 -9.84
C ILE A 169 8.18 -13.33 -11.02
N ASN A 170 8.04 -12.19 -11.69
CA ASN A 170 8.88 -11.79 -12.81
C ASN A 170 9.92 -10.77 -12.34
N GLY A 171 11.07 -11.23 -11.87
CA GLY A 171 12.15 -10.34 -11.42
C GLY A 171 13.08 -10.94 -10.37
N LEU A 172 13.95 -10.09 -9.85
CA LEU A 172 14.84 -10.46 -8.74
C LEU A 172 14.05 -10.48 -7.44
N PHE A 173 14.20 -11.55 -6.69
CA PHE A 173 13.52 -11.76 -5.44
C PHE A 173 14.54 -11.79 -4.28
N ASN A 174 14.39 -10.84 -3.37
CA ASN A 174 15.25 -10.69 -2.19
C ASN A 174 14.40 -10.70 -0.92
N ILE A 175 14.64 -11.66 -0.06
CA ILE A 175 13.96 -11.75 1.24
C ILE A 175 15.01 -11.59 2.33
N VAL A 176 14.81 -10.59 3.17
CA VAL A 176 15.56 -10.38 4.40
C VAL A 176 14.57 -10.36 5.55
N THR A 177 14.07 -11.51 5.92
CA THR A 177 13.09 -11.68 7.00
C THR A 177 13.25 -13.03 7.68
N SER A 178 12.71 -13.18 8.87
CA SER A 178 12.78 -14.42 9.64
C SER A 178 11.86 -15.52 9.11
N THR A 179 10.72 -15.17 8.50
CA THR A 179 9.79 -16.20 7.99
C THR A 179 8.91 -15.65 6.87
N VAL A 180 8.78 -16.41 5.77
CA VAL A 180 7.84 -16.14 4.70
C VAL A 180 7.02 -17.41 4.44
N VAL A 181 5.71 -17.29 4.48
CA VAL A 181 4.80 -18.39 4.18
C VAL A 181 4.26 -18.20 2.76
N TRP A 182 4.68 -19.10 1.87
CA TRP A 182 4.21 -19.14 0.49
C TRP A 182 3.14 -20.22 0.35
N GLY A 183 2.07 -19.88 -0.36
CA GLY A 183 1.09 -20.87 -0.80
C GLY A 183 1.51 -21.60 -2.08
N MET A 184 2.81 -21.67 -2.39
CA MET A 184 3.26 -22.43 -3.56
C MET A 184 3.16 -23.92 -3.25
N THR A 185 2.09 -24.54 -3.72
CA THR A 185 2.09 -26.00 -3.94
C THR A 185 2.96 -26.25 -5.16
N ALA A 186 4.07 -26.95 -4.99
CA ALA A 186 4.77 -27.54 -6.13
C ALA A 186 3.81 -28.54 -6.79
N ASP A 187 3.43 -28.29 -8.02
CA ASP A 187 2.82 -29.27 -8.91
C ASP A 187 3.90 -30.24 -9.41
#